data_a4d3045176d71f8302a7091ef0c66c74
#
_entry.id   a4d3045176d71f8302a7091ef0c66c74
#
_cell.length_a   1.000
_cell.length_b   1.000
_cell.length_c   1.000
_cell.angle_alpha   90.00
_cell.angle_beta   90.00
_cell.angle_gamma   90.00
#
_symmetry.space_group_name_H-M   'P 1'
#
loop_
_entity.id
_entity.type
_entity.pdbx_description
1 polymer ?
#
loop_
_entity_poly.entity_id
_entity_poly.type
_entity_poly.pdbx_seq_one_letter_code
_entity_poly.pdbx_strand_id
1 'polypeptide(L)'
;DASWAQIAREQVEMLGSALGTELRRTDYHRVAEGYGGVGLVLTDPTKVDSTLAEARALARSGKPVCLNVHLRPTDFRKGSISI
;
A
#
# COMPACT_ATOMS: atom_id res chain seq x y z
N ASP A 1 -0.43 -4.69 0.00
CA ASP A 1 -0.58 -6.12 0.29
C ASP A 1 -1.26 -6.40 1.63
N ALA A 2 -1.64 -5.37 2.37
CA ALA A 2 -2.32 -5.46 3.67
C ALA A 2 -1.58 -6.39 4.66
N SER A 3 -0.25 -6.29 4.70
CA SER A 3 0.59 -7.15 5.53
C SER A 3 1.91 -6.46 5.86
N TRP A 4 2.47 -6.79 7.00
CA TRP A 4 3.85 -6.50 7.35
C TRP A 4 4.76 -7.60 6.76
N ALA A 5 4.80 -7.70 5.43
CA ALA A 5 5.37 -8.84 4.72
C ALA A 5 6.84 -9.14 5.07
N GLN A 6 7.66 -8.11 5.23
CA GLN A 6 9.05 -8.27 5.62
C GLN A 6 9.18 -8.88 7.02
N ILE A 7 8.38 -8.39 7.95
CA ILE A 7 8.36 -8.90 9.33
C ILE A 7 7.77 -10.30 9.37
N ALA A 8 6.67 -10.54 8.67
CA ALA A 8 6.02 -11.84 8.61
C ALA A 8 6.97 -12.93 8.17
N ARG A 9 7.78 -12.65 7.16
CA ARG A 9 8.75 -13.61 6.62
C ARG A 9 9.75 -14.07 7.66
N GLU A 10 10.39 -13.14 8.36
CA GLU A 10 11.35 -13.47 9.41
C GLU A 10 10.67 -14.14 10.60
N GLN A 11 9.49 -13.65 10.97
CA GLN A 11 8.72 -14.22 12.09
C GLN A 11 8.32 -15.67 11.83
N VAL A 12 7.90 -16.01 10.60
CA VAL A 12 7.57 -17.39 10.25
C VAL A 12 8.79 -18.31 10.35
N GLU A 13 9.96 -17.85 9.91
CA GLU A 13 11.20 -18.64 10.03
C GLU A 13 11.58 -18.88 11.48
N MET A 14 11.42 -17.90 12.35
CA MET A 14 11.83 -17.97 13.75
C MET A 14 10.78 -18.61 14.66
N LEU A 15 9.50 -18.30 14.45
CA LEU A 15 8.41 -18.65 15.36
C LEU A 15 7.38 -19.59 14.73
N GLY A 16 7.46 -19.88 13.44
CA GLY A 16 6.52 -20.73 12.74
C GLY A 16 5.14 -20.13 12.52
N SER A 17 4.97 -18.82 12.75
CA SER A 17 3.67 -18.15 12.65
C SER A 17 3.82 -16.70 12.21
N ALA A 18 2.89 -16.24 11.39
CA ALA A 18 2.78 -14.84 10.96
C ALA A 18 1.80 -14.03 11.82
N LEU A 19 1.52 -14.49 13.02
CA LEU A 19 0.52 -13.87 13.91
C LEU A 19 0.82 -12.38 14.13
N GLY A 20 -0.20 -11.55 13.94
CA GLY A 20 -0.10 -10.11 14.16
C GLY A 20 0.49 -9.34 12.97
N THR A 21 0.87 -10.00 11.88
CA THR A 21 1.46 -9.35 10.70
C THR A 21 0.47 -9.09 9.57
N GLU A 22 -0.69 -9.74 9.60
CA GLU A 22 -1.75 -9.49 8.61
C GLU A 22 -2.58 -8.29 9.04
N LEU A 23 -2.86 -7.42 8.08
CA LEU A 23 -3.67 -6.22 8.29
C LEU A 23 -4.98 -6.35 7.55
N ARG A 24 -5.99 -5.61 8.02
CA ARG A 24 -7.23 -5.47 7.27
C ARG A 24 -6.97 -4.62 6.03
N ARG A 25 -7.54 -5.03 4.91
CA ARG A 25 -7.52 -4.22 3.70
C ARG A 25 -8.47 -3.03 3.90
N THR A 26 -7.90 -1.85 4.00
CA THR A 26 -8.62 -0.61 4.31
C THR A 26 -8.70 0.28 3.07
N ASP A 27 -9.84 0.90 2.87
CA ASP A 27 -10.05 1.87 1.79
C ASP A 27 -9.46 3.24 2.18
N TYR A 28 -8.13 3.33 2.22
CA TYR A 28 -7.43 4.54 2.63
C TYR A 28 -7.80 5.77 1.79
N HIS A 29 -8.12 5.56 0.51
CA HIS A 29 -8.58 6.64 -0.37
C HIS A 29 -9.91 7.23 0.11
N ARG A 30 -10.81 6.41 0.66
CA ARG A 30 -12.07 6.88 1.25
C ARG A 30 -11.84 7.65 2.55
N VAL A 31 -10.87 7.21 3.35
CA VAL A 31 -10.49 7.92 4.58
C VAL A 31 -9.97 9.32 4.23
N ALA A 32 -9.12 9.44 3.22
CA ALA A 32 -8.61 10.72 2.75
C ALA A 32 -9.74 11.65 2.27
N GLU A 33 -10.72 11.10 1.54
CA GLU A 33 -11.90 11.87 1.12
C GLU A 33 -12.68 12.40 2.33
N GLY A 34 -12.82 11.60 3.37
CA GLY A 34 -13.48 11.99 4.62
C GLY A 34 -12.79 13.16 5.32
N TYR A 35 -11.47 13.30 5.15
CA TYR A 35 -10.70 14.44 5.66
C TYR A 35 -10.63 15.63 4.70
N GLY A 36 -11.32 15.57 3.56
CA GLY A 36 -11.33 16.64 2.59
C GLY A 36 -10.25 16.57 1.53
N GLY A 37 -9.50 15.48 1.46
CA GLY A 37 -8.52 15.23 0.40
C GLY A 37 -9.15 14.55 -0.81
N VAL A 38 -8.30 14.22 -1.78
CA VAL A 38 -8.71 13.45 -2.97
C VAL A 38 -8.19 12.03 -2.81
N GLY A 39 -9.10 11.06 -2.94
CA GLY A 39 -8.76 9.65 -2.89
C GLY A 39 -8.72 9.04 -4.28
N LEU A 40 -7.63 8.36 -4.60
CA LEU A 40 -7.49 7.57 -5.82
C LEU A 40 -7.16 6.13 -5.42
N VAL A 41 -7.60 5.19 -6.24
CA VAL A 41 -7.28 3.77 -6.05
C VAL A 41 -6.67 3.20 -7.33
N LEU A 42 -5.59 2.45 -7.19
CA LEU A 42 -4.92 1.79 -8.31
C LEU A 42 -4.93 0.28 -8.07
N THR A 43 -5.68 -0.43 -8.91
CA THR A 43 -5.79 -1.89 -8.86
C THR A 43 -5.37 -2.56 -10.16
N ASP A 44 -5.31 -1.80 -11.25
CA ASP A 44 -5.00 -2.29 -12.60
C ASP A 44 -3.60 -1.82 -13.02
N PRO A 45 -2.65 -2.75 -13.23
CA PRO A 45 -1.29 -2.40 -13.62
C PRO A 45 -1.20 -1.59 -14.92
N THR A 46 -2.17 -1.72 -15.82
CA THR A 46 -2.19 -0.97 -17.08
C THR A 46 -2.51 0.51 -16.90
N LYS A 47 -2.97 0.90 -15.72
CA LYS A 47 -3.37 2.28 -15.39
C LYS A 47 -2.38 3.01 -14.50
N VAL A 48 -1.18 2.46 -14.31
CA VAL A 48 -0.17 3.09 -13.44
C VAL A 48 0.18 4.50 -13.92
N ASP A 49 0.54 4.64 -15.18
CA ASP A 49 0.98 5.93 -15.73
C ASP A 49 -0.13 6.98 -15.69
N SER A 50 -1.34 6.61 -16.09
CA SER A 50 -2.48 7.55 -16.09
C SER A 50 -2.88 7.96 -14.67
N THR A 51 -2.85 7.02 -13.72
CA THR A 51 -3.20 7.30 -12.32
C THR A 51 -2.15 8.19 -11.66
N LEU A 52 -0.87 7.94 -11.90
CA LEU A 52 0.19 8.80 -11.38
C LEU A 52 0.14 10.20 -11.98
N ALA A 53 -0.17 10.32 -13.27
CA ALA A 53 -0.34 11.62 -13.92
C ALA A 53 -1.51 12.40 -13.31
N GLU A 54 -2.63 11.74 -13.05
CA GLU A 54 -3.79 12.33 -12.39
C GLU A 54 -3.46 12.79 -10.96
N ALA A 55 -2.80 11.94 -10.17
CA ALA A 55 -2.40 12.29 -8.82
C ALA A 55 -1.48 13.51 -8.80
N ARG A 56 -0.53 13.56 -9.72
CA ARG A 56 0.40 14.69 -9.85
C ARG A 56 -0.33 15.98 -10.23
N ALA A 57 -1.25 15.92 -11.19
CA ALA A 57 -2.03 17.08 -11.60
C ALA A 57 -2.89 17.63 -10.45
N LEU A 58 -3.54 16.75 -9.69
CA LEU A 58 -4.32 17.12 -8.52
C LEU A 58 -3.45 17.77 -7.43
N ALA A 59 -2.29 17.18 -7.15
CA ALA A 59 -1.35 17.74 -6.18
C ALA A 59 -0.85 19.13 -6.60
N ARG A 60 -0.54 19.31 -7.87
CA ARG A 60 -0.13 20.62 -8.43
C ARG A 60 -1.24 21.66 -8.32
N SER A 61 -2.50 21.25 -8.35
CA SER A 61 -3.64 22.15 -8.15
C SER A 61 -3.83 22.56 -6.67
N GLY A 62 -3.01 22.06 -5.77
CA GLY A 62 -3.06 22.38 -4.34
C GLY A 62 -3.92 21.44 -3.50
N LYS A 63 -4.31 20.29 -4.03
CA LYS A 63 -5.13 19.32 -3.29
C LYS A 63 -4.25 18.21 -2.68
N PRO A 64 -4.48 17.82 -1.42
CA PRO A 64 -3.85 16.63 -0.86
C PRO A 64 -4.42 15.38 -1.53
N VAL A 65 -3.54 14.48 -1.96
CA VAL A 65 -3.93 13.28 -2.69
C VAL A 65 -3.46 12.04 -1.94
N CYS A 66 -4.36 11.10 -1.73
CA CYS A 66 -4.04 9.76 -1.23
C CYS A 66 -4.25 8.76 -2.36
N LEU A 67 -3.18 8.14 -2.82
CA LEU A 67 -3.24 7.07 -3.81
C LEU A 67 -3.11 5.72 -3.10
N ASN A 68 -4.21 4.99 -3.05
CA ASN A 68 -4.25 3.65 -2.46
C ASN A 68 -3.93 2.62 -3.55
N VAL A 69 -2.75 2.00 -3.46
CA VAL A 69 -2.28 1.02 -4.43
C VAL A 69 -2.47 -0.39 -3.86
N HIS A 70 -3.25 -1.22 -4.56
CA HIS A 70 -3.43 -2.62 -4.18
C HIS A 70 -2.28 -3.45 -4.74
N LEU A 71 -1.52 -4.04 -3.84
CA LEU A 71 -0.39 -4.88 -4.18
C LEU A 71 -0.71 -6.35 -3.89
N ARG A 72 -0.09 -7.22 -4.66
CA ARG A 72 -0.09 -8.64 -4.42
C ARG A 72 0.86 -8.96 -3.25
N PRO A 73 0.57 -9.98 -2.41
CA PRO A 73 1.54 -10.47 -1.44
C PRO A 73 2.83 -10.90 -2.13
N THR A 74 3.96 -10.61 -1.52
CA THR A 74 5.27 -11.03 -2.02
C THR A 74 6.10 -11.65 -0.90
N ASP A 75 7.10 -12.45 -1.26
CA ASP A 75 8.07 -12.99 -0.30
C ASP A 75 9.08 -11.93 0.13
N PHE A 76 8.94 -10.74 -0.32
CA PHE A 76 9.94 -9.70 -0.12
C PHE A 76 11.35 -10.20 -0.54
N ARG A 77 12.39 -9.43 -0.33
CA ARG A 77 13.73 -9.84 -0.75
C ARG A 77 14.33 -10.87 0.22
N LYS A 78 14.64 -12.06 -0.27
CA LYS A 78 15.25 -13.12 0.52
C LYS A 78 16.60 -12.65 1.07
N GLY A 79 16.85 -12.88 2.36
CA GLY A 79 18.07 -12.45 3.02
C GLY A 79 18.11 -10.96 3.37
N SER A 80 17.03 -10.23 3.14
CA SER A 80 16.91 -8.86 3.61
C SER A 80 16.69 -8.84 5.11
N ILE A 81 17.62 -8.24 5.83
CA ILE A 81 17.48 -8.03 7.27
C ILE A 81 17.03 -6.58 7.48
N SER A 82 15.95 -6.42 8.21
CA SER A 82 15.52 -5.11 8.65
C SER A 82 16.29 -4.76 9.93
N ILE A 83 17.10 -3.77 9.82
CA ILE A 83 17.86 -3.26 10.95
C ILE A 83 17.23 -1.96 11.44
#